data_18cfb478276e58eef8b24f439f10d357
#
_entry.id   18cfb478276e58eef8b24f439f10d357
#
_cell.length_a   1.000
_cell.length_b   1.000
_cell.length_c   1.000
_cell.angle_alpha   90.00
_cell.angle_beta   90.00
_cell.angle_gamma   90.00
#
_symmetry.space_group_name_H-M   'P 1'
#
loop_
_entity.id
_entity.type
_entity.pdbx_description
1 polymer ?
#
loop_
_entity_poly.entity_id
_entity_poly.type
_entity_poly.pdbx_seq_one_letter_code
_entity_poly.pdbx_strand_id
1 'polypeptide(L)'
;MLPQILPAEDKDIAKVVERVFKKQGIEISTGAPVENVEVGDGSVKFTYGDKSAEVDYLCVAGGRGPDTEGLGLEAAGVELDESGRKIKVDAYQQTTNSKVYAIGDLVNAKALAHKASEEGVVAVEKAGGAETEPVDQELLVGATFTHPQVASVGMTEAQAKEAGHEIKVGKQKIAGEGAGTVYDDKEGIVKLVVDAAYGEILGAHIVGNRACDMIAELVATMALEGGYQELSRIVHPHPTVSETVLDAARAVDGWAIHA
;
A
#
# COMPACT_ATOMS: atom_id res chain seq x y z
N MET A 1 -8.86 -8.13 -15.73
CA MET A 1 -9.19 -8.89 -14.53
C MET A 1 -7.93 -9.36 -13.86
N LEU A 2 -7.86 -9.21 -12.56
CA LEU A 2 -6.62 -9.40 -11.80
C LEU A 2 -6.61 -10.79 -11.13
N PRO A 3 -5.44 -11.42 -10.97
CA PRO A 3 -5.31 -12.79 -10.47
C PRO A 3 -5.47 -12.91 -8.96
N GLN A 4 -5.45 -11.79 -8.23
CA GLN A 4 -5.64 -11.73 -6.77
C GLN A 4 -6.40 -10.46 -6.39
N ILE A 5 -7.00 -10.47 -5.21
CA ILE A 5 -7.46 -9.25 -4.54
C ILE A 5 -6.24 -8.43 -4.11
N LEU A 6 -6.40 -7.11 -3.92
CA LEU A 6 -5.29 -6.23 -3.53
C LEU A 6 -4.05 -6.44 -4.44
N PRO A 7 -4.16 -6.14 -5.74
CA PRO A 7 -3.17 -6.56 -6.73
C PRO A 7 -1.78 -5.93 -6.56
N ALA A 8 -1.70 -4.80 -5.85
CA ALA A 8 -0.44 -4.13 -5.55
C ALA A 8 0.27 -4.70 -4.31
N GLU A 9 -0.42 -5.52 -3.51
CA GLU A 9 0.11 -6.05 -2.26
C GLU A 9 0.90 -7.35 -2.47
N ASP A 10 1.80 -7.63 -1.52
CA ASP A 10 2.51 -8.91 -1.48
C ASP A 10 1.52 -10.08 -1.43
N LYS A 11 1.86 -11.14 -2.14
CA LYS A 11 0.98 -12.32 -2.30
C LYS A 11 0.57 -12.98 -0.97
N ASP A 12 1.46 -12.96 0.03
CA ASP A 12 1.15 -13.56 1.33
C ASP A 12 0.12 -12.72 2.09
N ILE A 13 0.21 -11.39 1.96
CA ILE A 13 -0.76 -10.44 2.52
C ILE A 13 -2.13 -10.63 1.87
N ALA A 14 -2.18 -10.61 0.54
CA ALA A 14 -3.44 -10.82 -0.20
C ALA A 14 -4.12 -12.13 0.17
N LYS A 15 -3.36 -13.23 0.35
CA LYS A 15 -3.90 -14.52 0.80
C LYS A 15 -4.52 -14.47 2.20
N VAL A 16 -3.91 -13.72 3.13
CA VAL A 16 -4.48 -13.58 4.49
C VAL A 16 -5.81 -12.85 4.40
N VAL A 17 -5.87 -11.73 3.69
CA VAL A 17 -7.11 -10.96 3.51
C VAL A 17 -8.20 -11.81 2.83
N GLU A 18 -7.85 -12.53 1.76
CA GLU A 18 -8.79 -13.42 1.07
C GLU A 18 -9.38 -14.49 2.00
N ARG A 19 -8.51 -15.10 2.83
CA ARG A 19 -8.96 -16.08 3.83
C ARG A 19 -9.92 -15.48 4.84
N VAL A 20 -9.61 -14.29 5.36
CA VAL A 20 -10.45 -13.61 6.36
C VAL A 20 -11.77 -13.18 5.74
N PHE A 21 -11.78 -12.62 4.54
CA PHE A 21 -13.01 -12.23 3.85
C PHE A 21 -13.93 -13.44 3.59
N LYS A 22 -13.36 -14.58 3.18
CA LYS A 22 -14.13 -15.84 3.05
C LYS A 22 -14.75 -16.28 4.38
N LYS A 23 -14.03 -16.16 5.51
CA LYS A 23 -14.58 -16.43 6.85
C LYS A 23 -15.71 -15.48 7.23
N GLN A 24 -15.66 -14.24 6.74
CA GLN A 24 -16.72 -13.23 6.93
C GLN A 24 -17.93 -13.45 5.99
N GLY A 25 -17.89 -14.46 5.13
CA GLY A 25 -18.98 -14.79 4.19
C GLY A 25 -18.90 -14.00 2.87
N ILE A 26 -17.79 -13.33 2.58
CA ILE A 26 -17.58 -12.60 1.32
C ILE A 26 -17.12 -13.60 0.24
N GLU A 27 -17.91 -13.75 -0.81
CA GLU A 27 -17.53 -14.55 -1.97
C GLU A 27 -16.55 -13.74 -2.84
N ILE A 28 -15.43 -14.37 -3.23
CA ILE A 28 -14.38 -13.74 -4.02
C ILE A 28 -14.20 -14.51 -5.32
N SER A 29 -14.26 -13.82 -6.46
CA SER A 29 -13.99 -14.36 -7.78
C SER A 29 -12.94 -13.49 -8.47
N THR A 30 -11.70 -13.99 -8.51
CA THR A 30 -10.60 -13.34 -9.23
C THR A 30 -10.55 -13.78 -10.68
N GLY A 31 -9.99 -12.95 -11.56
CA GLY A 31 -9.89 -13.28 -12.99
C GLY A 31 -11.22 -13.30 -13.76
N ALA A 32 -12.35 -13.04 -13.12
CA ALA A 32 -13.68 -13.10 -13.71
C ALA A 32 -14.18 -11.69 -14.07
N PRO A 33 -14.37 -11.36 -15.36
CA PRO A 33 -14.97 -10.11 -15.77
C PRO A 33 -16.46 -10.09 -15.37
N VAL A 34 -16.97 -8.90 -15.01
CA VAL A 34 -18.40 -8.66 -14.86
C VAL A 34 -18.95 -8.23 -16.22
N GLU A 35 -19.98 -8.92 -16.69
CA GLU A 35 -20.60 -8.71 -18.01
C GLU A 35 -22.12 -8.80 -17.91
N ASN A 36 -22.81 -8.40 -18.98
CA ASN A 36 -24.28 -8.52 -19.12
C ASN A 36 -25.02 -7.90 -17.92
N VAL A 37 -24.65 -6.67 -17.55
CA VAL A 37 -25.30 -5.97 -16.43
C VAL A 37 -26.67 -5.48 -16.86
N GLU A 38 -27.71 -5.95 -16.17
CA GLU A 38 -29.10 -5.55 -16.35
C GLU A 38 -29.63 -4.93 -15.06
N VAL A 39 -30.06 -3.68 -15.14
CA VAL A 39 -30.66 -2.95 -14.00
C VAL A 39 -32.18 -3.11 -14.08
N GLY A 40 -32.76 -3.78 -13.10
CA GLY A 40 -34.20 -3.96 -12.94
C GLY A 40 -34.81 -3.06 -11.87
N ASP A 41 -36.09 -3.25 -11.59
CA ASP A 41 -36.79 -2.59 -10.51
C ASP A 41 -36.46 -3.27 -9.18
N GLY A 42 -35.51 -2.70 -8.43
CA GLY A 42 -35.08 -3.20 -7.13
C GLY A 42 -33.99 -4.29 -7.14
N SER A 43 -33.46 -4.65 -8.32
CA SER A 43 -32.32 -5.58 -8.39
C SER A 43 -31.41 -5.30 -9.59
N VAL A 44 -30.17 -5.80 -9.51
CA VAL A 44 -29.19 -5.80 -10.60
C VAL A 44 -28.75 -7.21 -10.88
N LYS A 45 -28.88 -7.65 -12.14
CA LYS A 45 -28.40 -8.95 -12.63
C LYS A 45 -27.13 -8.78 -13.42
N PHE A 46 -26.21 -9.69 -13.29
CA PHE A 46 -24.99 -9.71 -14.08
C PHE A 46 -24.36 -11.11 -14.13
N THR A 47 -23.45 -11.30 -15.06
CA THR A 47 -22.61 -12.50 -15.17
C THR A 47 -21.17 -12.18 -14.79
N TYR A 48 -20.44 -13.19 -14.28
CA TYR A 48 -19.03 -13.10 -13.97
C TYR A 48 -18.36 -14.47 -14.13
N GLY A 49 -17.46 -14.58 -15.10
CA GLY A 49 -16.96 -15.86 -15.56
C GLY A 49 -18.12 -16.75 -16.08
N ASP A 50 -18.27 -17.95 -15.54
CA ASP A 50 -19.34 -18.91 -15.83
C ASP A 50 -20.54 -18.84 -14.86
N LYS A 51 -20.55 -17.83 -14.00
CA LYS A 51 -21.59 -17.64 -12.97
C LYS A 51 -22.49 -16.45 -13.30
N SER A 52 -23.66 -16.41 -12.66
CA SER A 52 -24.58 -15.27 -12.63
C SER A 52 -24.96 -14.91 -11.21
N ALA A 53 -25.29 -13.64 -10.99
CA ALA A 53 -25.80 -13.15 -9.72
C ALA A 53 -26.96 -12.17 -9.94
N GLU A 54 -27.82 -12.07 -8.93
CA GLU A 54 -28.82 -11.03 -8.77
C GLU A 54 -28.65 -10.43 -7.38
N VAL A 55 -28.48 -9.12 -7.30
CA VAL A 55 -28.16 -8.39 -6.07
C VAL A 55 -29.00 -7.11 -5.97
N ASP A 56 -29.15 -6.57 -4.76
CA ASP A 56 -29.84 -5.28 -4.58
C ASP A 56 -29.02 -4.12 -5.13
N TYR A 57 -27.69 -4.19 -5.04
CA TYR A 57 -26.77 -3.13 -5.50
C TYR A 57 -25.52 -3.72 -6.13
N LEU A 58 -25.05 -3.10 -7.22
CA LEU A 58 -23.74 -3.34 -7.83
C LEU A 58 -22.86 -2.11 -7.62
N CYS A 59 -21.79 -2.25 -6.80
CA CYS A 59 -20.81 -1.20 -6.61
C CYS A 59 -19.64 -1.38 -7.60
N VAL A 60 -19.38 -0.36 -8.41
CA VAL A 60 -18.25 -0.33 -9.33
C VAL A 60 -17.11 0.48 -8.68
N ALA A 61 -16.06 -0.21 -8.25
CA ALA A 61 -14.87 0.37 -7.61
C ALA A 61 -13.60 0.04 -8.42
N GLY A 62 -13.66 0.17 -9.75
CA GLY A 62 -12.63 -0.25 -10.69
C GLY A 62 -11.44 0.71 -10.83
N GLY A 63 -11.35 1.76 -10.01
CA GLY A 63 -10.28 2.76 -10.02
C GLY A 63 -10.79 4.19 -10.18
N ARG A 64 -9.85 5.13 -10.13
CA ARG A 64 -10.09 6.56 -10.32
C ARG A 64 -9.11 7.12 -11.36
N GLY A 65 -9.50 8.19 -12.01
CA GLY A 65 -8.63 8.96 -12.90
C GLY A 65 -8.66 10.44 -12.50
N PRO A 66 -7.68 11.22 -12.92
CA PRO A 66 -7.71 12.66 -12.75
C PRO A 66 -8.86 13.26 -13.54
N ASP A 67 -9.52 14.26 -12.98
CA ASP A 67 -10.47 15.12 -13.69
C ASP A 67 -9.80 16.45 -13.95
N THR A 68 -9.36 16.64 -15.19
CA THR A 68 -8.63 17.84 -15.65
C THR A 68 -9.46 18.68 -16.61
N GLU A 69 -10.69 18.26 -16.94
CA GLU A 69 -11.57 18.97 -17.85
C GLU A 69 -11.98 20.32 -17.25
N GLY A 70 -11.97 21.36 -18.07
CA GLY A 70 -12.36 22.71 -17.66
C GLY A 70 -11.35 23.50 -16.83
N LEU A 71 -10.18 22.91 -16.48
CA LEU A 71 -9.13 23.61 -15.72
C LEU A 71 -8.35 24.64 -16.54
N GLY A 72 -8.54 24.69 -17.87
CA GLY A 72 -7.83 25.65 -18.74
C GLY A 72 -6.33 25.39 -18.84
N LEU A 73 -5.88 24.15 -18.73
CA LEU A 73 -4.48 23.77 -18.69
C LEU A 73 -3.69 24.27 -19.91
N GLU A 74 -4.25 24.11 -21.12
CA GLU A 74 -3.62 24.57 -22.36
C GLU A 74 -3.42 26.11 -22.35
N ALA A 75 -4.45 26.85 -21.94
CA ALA A 75 -4.38 28.32 -21.85
C ALA A 75 -3.36 28.78 -20.79
N ALA A 76 -3.14 27.97 -19.75
CA ALA A 76 -2.15 28.19 -18.72
C ALA A 76 -0.73 27.71 -19.12
N GLY A 77 -0.54 27.08 -20.29
CA GLY A 77 0.73 26.49 -20.70
C GLY A 77 1.16 25.28 -19.87
N VAL A 78 0.20 24.54 -19.30
CA VAL A 78 0.41 23.32 -18.51
C VAL A 78 0.20 22.10 -19.39
N GLU A 79 1.23 21.26 -19.49
CA GLU A 79 1.19 20.02 -20.27
C GLU A 79 0.72 18.83 -19.46
N LEU A 80 0.10 17.88 -20.14
CA LEU A 80 -0.16 16.55 -19.61
C LEU A 80 1.05 15.63 -19.81
N ASP A 81 1.09 14.54 -19.06
CA ASP A 81 2.09 13.49 -19.19
C ASP A 81 1.91 12.69 -20.50
N GLU A 82 2.78 11.72 -20.73
CA GLU A 82 2.74 10.87 -21.94
C GLU A 82 1.44 10.07 -22.08
N SER A 83 0.72 9.82 -20.99
CA SER A 83 -0.59 9.17 -21.01
C SER A 83 -1.72 10.10 -21.51
N GLY A 84 -1.46 11.41 -21.56
CA GLY A 84 -2.44 12.43 -21.89
C GLY A 84 -3.54 12.60 -20.84
N ARG A 85 -3.33 12.12 -19.62
CA ARG A 85 -4.35 12.10 -18.56
C ARG A 85 -3.95 12.86 -17.32
N LYS A 86 -2.69 12.83 -16.91
CA LYS A 86 -2.18 13.45 -15.70
C LYS A 86 -1.36 14.69 -16.03
N ILE A 87 -1.29 15.62 -15.11
CA ILE A 87 -0.47 16.82 -15.25
C ILE A 87 1.00 16.45 -15.11
N LYS A 88 1.82 16.87 -16.06
CA LYS A 88 3.26 16.68 -16.02
C LYS A 88 3.90 17.64 -15.03
N VAL A 89 4.66 17.09 -14.10
CA VAL A 89 5.41 17.84 -13.08
C VAL A 89 6.86 17.34 -12.97
N ASP A 90 7.71 18.17 -12.44
CA ASP A 90 9.05 17.77 -12.00
C ASP A 90 9.02 17.13 -10.59
N ALA A 91 10.18 16.82 -10.03
CA ALA A 91 10.33 16.21 -8.69
C ALA A 91 9.79 17.11 -7.56
N TYR A 92 9.67 18.40 -7.79
CA TYR A 92 9.19 19.40 -6.85
C TYR A 92 7.75 19.86 -7.12
N GLN A 93 7.00 19.08 -7.90
CA GLN A 93 5.60 19.32 -8.25
C GLN A 93 5.36 20.56 -9.15
N GLN A 94 6.40 21.14 -9.72
CA GLN A 94 6.28 22.28 -10.66
C GLN A 94 5.88 21.76 -12.03
N THR A 95 4.88 22.39 -12.64
CA THR A 95 4.42 22.04 -14.01
C THR A 95 5.33 22.68 -15.08
N THR A 96 4.99 22.48 -16.35
CA THR A 96 5.66 23.16 -17.47
C THR A 96 5.50 24.68 -17.43
N ASN A 97 4.49 25.20 -16.73
CA ASN A 97 4.40 26.62 -16.37
C ASN A 97 5.01 26.82 -14.98
N SER A 98 6.12 27.55 -14.91
CA SER A 98 6.88 27.76 -13.65
C SER A 98 6.12 28.48 -12.52
N LYS A 99 4.92 29.01 -12.78
CA LYS A 99 4.04 29.63 -11.77
C LYS A 99 2.94 28.70 -11.29
N VAL A 100 2.85 27.50 -11.85
CA VAL A 100 1.78 26.53 -11.57
C VAL A 100 2.39 25.25 -11.04
N TYR A 101 1.87 24.77 -9.93
CA TYR A 101 2.20 23.48 -9.32
C TYR A 101 0.98 22.57 -9.35
N ALA A 102 1.21 21.26 -9.45
CA ALA A 102 0.14 20.26 -9.40
C ALA A 102 0.55 19.12 -8.47
N ILE A 103 -0.39 18.64 -7.65
CA ILE A 103 -0.17 17.63 -6.62
C ILE A 103 -1.30 16.60 -6.61
N GLY A 104 -1.10 15.53 -5.86
CA GLY A 104 -2.13 14.55 -5.55
C GLY A 104 -2.51 13.66 -6.73
N ASP A 105 -3.79 13.40 -6.88
CA ASP A 105 -4.32 12.47 -7.89
C ASP A 105 -4.20 13.01 -9.32
N LEU A 106 -3.94 14.31 -9.48
CA LEU A 106 -3.75 14.95 -10.77
C LEU A 106 -2.40 14.63 -11.41
N VAL A 107 -1.41 14.24 -10.60
CA VAL A 107 -0.03 13.95 -11.06
C VAL A 107 0.26 12.45 -11.06
N ASN A 108 1.40 12.07 -11.62
CA ASN A 108 1.82 10.68 -11.66
C ASN A 108 2.20 10.18 -10.25
N ALA A 109 2.17 8.90 -10.03
CA ALA A 109 2.39 8.13 -8.82
C ALA A 109 1.09 7.63 -8.14
N LYS A 110 1.21 7.06 -6.93
CA LYS A 110 0.06 6.50 -6.18
C LYS A 110 -0.92 7.60 -5.78
N ALA A 111 -2.22 7.37 -5.96
CA ALA A 111 -3.29 8.26 -5.54
C ALA A 111 -3.56 8.06 -4.03
N LEU A 112 -2.87 8.83 -3.19
CA LEU A 112 -2.89 8.72 -1.73
C LEU A 112 -2.95 10.11 -1.10
N ALA A 113 -3.84 10.29 -0.12
CA ALA A 113 -4.06 11.58 0.54
C ALA A 113 -2.80 12.10 1.26
N HIS A 114 -2.10 11.24 2.00
CA HIS A 114 -0.86 11.60 2.69
C HIS A 114 0.28 11.96 1.72
N LYS A 115 0.39 11.28 0.56
CA LYS A 115 1.31 11.69 -0.50
C LYS A 115 0.98 13.10 -0.99
N ALA A 116 -0.30 13.37 -1.29
CA ALA A 116 -0.73 14.69 -1.75
C ALA A 116 -0.42 15.81 -0.74
N SER A 117 -0.50 15.52 0.56
CA SER A 117 -0.14 16.46 1.62
C SER A 117 1.35 16.81 1.59
N GLU A 118 2.22 15.81 1.51
CA GLU A 118 3.67 16.01 1.45
C GLU A 118 4.11 16.68 0.13
N GLU A 119 3.51 16.31 -1.00
CA GLU A 119 3.71 17.01 -2.26
C GLU A 119 3.31 18.48 -2.17
N GLY A 120 2.25 18.80 -1.42
CA GLY A 120 1.81 20.16 -1.15
C GLY A 120 2.85 20.96 -0.36
N VAL A 121 3.49 20.36 0.65
CA VAL A 121 4.57 20.96 1.41
C VAL A 121 5.75 21.28 0.49
N VAL A 122 6.24 20.30 -0.27
CA VAL A 122 7.35 20.45 -1.22
C VAL A 122 7.04 21.54 -2.24
N ALA A 123 5.83 21.55 -2.81
CA ALA A 123 5.42 22.55 -3.81
C ALA A 123 5.43 23.97 -3.24
N VAL A 124 4.92 24.17 -2.02
CA VAL A 124 4.87 25.49 -1.39
C VAL A 124 6.27 25.98 -0.97
N GLU A 125 7.09 25.13 -0.41
CA GLU A 125 8.48 25.44 -0.07
C GLU A 125 9.28 25.83 -1.31
N LYS A 126 9.15 25.05 -2.40
CA LYS A 126 9.80 25.36 -3.68
C LYS A 126 9.33 26.68 -4.26
N ALA A 127 8.02 26.92 -4.25
CA ALA A 127 7.43 28.18 -4.73
C ALA A 127 7.90 29.40 -3.91
N GLY A 128 8.10 29.20 -2.60
CA GLY A 128 8.62 30.22 -1.67
C GLY A 128 10.12 30.42 -1.74
N GLY A 129 10.87 29.61 -2.50
CA GLY A 129 12.32 29.66 -2.61
C GLY A 129 13.05 29.07 -1.41
N ALA A 130 12.39 28.26 -0.60
CA ALA A 130 13.02 27.50 0.48
C ALA A 130 13.82 26.31 -0.08
N GLU A 131 14.80 25.86 0.68
CA GLU A 131 15.48 24.59 0.44
C GLU A 131 14.54 23.45 0.85
N THR A 132 14.29 22.51 -0.07
CA THR A 132 13.38 21.38 0.14
C THR A 132 13.83 20.18 -0.67
N GLU A 133 13.48 18.98 -0.21
CA GLU A 133 13.75 17.72 -0.90
C GLU A 133 12.45 17.17 -1.52
N PRO A 134 12.54 16.47 -2.65
CA PRO A 134 11.40 15.78 -3.23
C PRO A 134 10.81 14.74 -2.28
N VAL A 135 9.50 14.44 -2.46
CA VAL A 135 8.88 13.32 -1.75
C VAL A 135 9.52 12.01 -2.21
N ASP A 136 10.04 11.24 -1.26
CA ASP A 136 10.58 9.92 -1.55
C ASP A 136 9.45 8.95 -1.91
N GLN A 137 9.43 8.55 -3.18
CA GLN A 137 8.40 7.68 -3.74
C GLN A 137 8.54 6.21 -3.26
N GLU A 138 9.72 5.78 -2.82
CA GLU A 138 9.98 4.43 -2.34
C GLU A 138 9.46 4.22 -0.90
N LEU A 139 9.43 5.31 -0.12
CA LEU A 139 8.90 5.31 1.24
C LEU A 139 7.40 5.62 1.33
N LEU A 140 6.71 5.71 0.19
CA LEU A 140 5.26 5.92 0.18
C LEU A 140 4.49 4.70 0.69
N VAL A 141 3.82 4.87 1.81
CA VAL A 141 2.99 3.83 2.44
C VAL A 141 1.73 3.58 1.64
N GLY A 142 1.49 2.32 1.28
CA GLY A 142 0.16 1.86 0.90
C GLY A 142 -0.67 1.58 2.17
N ALA A 143 -1.91 2.07 2.22
CA ALA A 143 -2.82 1.84 3.34
C ALA A 143 -4.21 1.47 2.82
N THR A 144 -4.72 0.32 3.25
CA THR A 144 -6.05 -0.18 2.91
C THR A 144 -6.83 -0.45 4.19
N PHE A 145 -7.90 0.34 4.40
CA PHE A 145 -8.69 0.35 5.64
C PHE A 145 -9.82 -0.70 5.62
N THR A 146 -9.49 -1.91 5.22
CA THR A 146 -10.37 -3.07 5.37
C THR A 146 -10.35 -3.60 6.81
N HIS A 147 -11.06 -4.69 7.08
CA HIS A 147 -10.95 -5.41 8.34
C HIS A 147 -10.62 -6.88 8.05
N PRO A 148 -9.34 -7.28 8.28
CA PRO A 148 -8.20 -6.54 8.84
C PRO A 148 -7.66 -5.46 7.89
N GLN A 149 -6.97 -4.45 8.43
CA GLN A 149 -6.26 -3.44 7.66
C GLN A 149 -5.05 -4.05 6.95
N VAL A 150 -4.62 -3.41 5.86
CA VAL A 150 -3.38 -3.74 5.16
C VAL A 150 -2.53 -2.48 5.03
N ALA A 151 -1.25 -2.60 5.30
CA ALA A 151 -0.27 -1.54 5.07
C ALA A 151 1.01 -2.11 4.48
N SER A 152 1.62 -1.36 3.57
CA SER A 152 2.84 -1.76 2.90
C SER A 152 3.72 -0.57 2.55
N VAL A 153 5.03 -0.78 2.53
CA VAL A 153 6.04 0.16 2.04
C VAL A 153 7.14 -0.62 1.31
N GLY A 154 7.73 0.00 0.30
CA GLY A 154 8.81 -0.62 -0.47
C GLY A 154 8.36 -1.77 -1.38
N MET A 155 9.26 -2.71 -1.63
CA MET A 155 9.09 -3.79 -2.61
C MET A 155 8.41 -5.01 -2.01
N THR A 156 7.53 -5.65 -2.78
CA THR A 156 7.09 -7.01 -2.49
C THR A 156 8.24 -8.00 -2.71
N GLU A 157 8.13 -9.20 -2.16
CA GLU A 157 9.11 -10.26 -2.38
C GLU A 157 9.33 -10.57 -3.88
N ALA A 158 8.27 -10.51 -4.68
CA ALA A 158 8.34 -10.73 -6.12
C ALA A 158 9.11 -9.61 -6.83
N GLN A 159 8.81 -8.35 -6.49
CA GLN A 159 9.49 -7.18 -7.06
C GLN A 159 10.98 -7.13 -6.70
N ALA A 160 11.33 -7.43 -5.45
CA ALA A 160 12.73 -7.46 -5.03
C ALA A 160 13.54 -8.53 -5.79
N LYS A 161 12.96 -9.72 -6.01
CA LYS A 161 13.58 -10.77 -6.83
C LYS A 161 13.70 -10.36 -8.31
N GLU A 162 12.67 -9.74 -8.87
CA GLU A 162 12.68 -9.25 -10.25
C GLU A 162 13.71 -8.13 -10.45
N ALA A 163 13.91 -7.28 -9.44
CA ALA A 163 14.95 -6.27 -9.42
C ALA A 163 16.37 -6.84 -9.25
N GLY A 164 16.51 -8.16 -9.01
CA GLY A 164 17.79 -8.85 -8.91
C GLY A 164 18.41 -8.87 -7.52
N HIS A 165 17.67 -8.50 -6.47
CA HIS A 165 18.16 -8.61 -5.10
C HIS A 165 18.25 -10.06 -4.62
N GLU A 166 19.33 -10.40 -3.94
CA GLU A 166 19.38 -11.57 -3.09
C GLU A 166 18.69 -11.21 -1.77
N ILE A 167 17.61 -11.91 -1.44
CA ILE A 167 16.76 -11.54 -0.32
C ILE A 167 16.68 -12.60 0.76
N LYS A 168 16.44 -12.15 2.01
CA LYS A 168 15.87 -12.94 3.08
C LYS A 168 14.49 -12.41 3.42
N VAL A 169 13.66 -13.25 4.02
CA VAL A 169 12.29 -12.89 4.41
C VAL A 169 12.07 -13.26 5.87
N GLY A 170 11.65 -12.26 6.66
CA GLY A 170 11.16 -12.47 8.02
C GLY A 170 9.64 -12.41 8.04
N LYS A 171 9.00 -13.35 8.73
CA LYS A 171 7.55 -13.39 8.89
C LYS A 171 7.17 -13.72 10.32
N GLN A 172 6.22 -12.97 10.87
CA GLN A 172 5.66 -13.25 12.19
C GLN A 172 4.14 -13.12 12.17
N LYS A 173 3.45 -14.01 12.85
CA LYS A 173 2.00 -13.94 13.02
C LYS A 173 1.66 -13.11 14.25
N ILE A 174 0.66 -12.22 14.13
CA ILE A 174 0.14 -11.47 15.28
C ILE A 174 -0.40 -12.41 16.38
N ALA A 175 -0.93 -13.56 15.98
CA ALA A 175 -1.41 -14.58 16.92
C ALA A 175 -0.32 -15.15 17.86
N GLY A 176 0.96 -15.05 17.48
CA GLY A 176 2.08 -15.45 18.32
C GLY A 176 2.29 -14.52 19.51
N GLU A 177 1.90 -13.25 19.37
CA GLU A 177 2.07 -12.25 20.40
C GLU A 177 0.94 -12.25 21.43
N GLY A 178 1.28 -11.93 22.70
CA GLY A 178 0.28 -11.81 23.77
C GLY A 178 -0.83 -10.84 23.44
N ALA A 179 -0.51 -9.71 22.81
CA ALA A 179 -1.49 -8.71 22.35
C ALA A 179 -2.44 -9.26 21.29
N GLY A 180 -1.98 -10.15 20.40
CA GLY A 180 -2.84 -10.81 19.42
C GLY A 180 -3.97 -11.61 20.07
N THR A 181 -3.68 -12.24 21.18
CA THR A 181 -4.69 -12.96 21.98
C THR A 181 -5.60 -11.99 22.74
N VAL A 182 -5.05 -10.95 23.36
CA VAL A 182 -5.82 -9.96 24.15
C VAL A 182 -6.82 -9.19 23.28
N TYR A 183 -6.42 -8.83 22.06
CA TYR A 183 -7.27 -8.07 21.13
C TYR A 183 -8.05 -8.94 20.14
N ASP A 184 -7.94 -10.27 20.24
CA ASP A 184 -8.52 -11.25 19.30
C ASP A 184 -8.11 -11.03 17.84
N ASP A 185 -6.88 -10.52 17.63
CA ASP A 185 -6.26 -10.30 16.31
C ASP A 185 -5.36 -11.48 15.93
N LYS A 186 -5.98 -12.58 15.52
CA LYS A 186 -5.27 -13.86 15.27
C LYS A 186 -4.93 -14.11 13.81
N GLU A 187 -5.47 -13.32 12.90
CA GLU A 187 -5.36 -13.58 11.46
C GLU A 187 -4.22 -12.80 10.79
N GLY A 188 -3.63 -11.83 11.51
CA GLY A 188 -2.65 -10.92 10.97
C GLY A 188 -1.23 -11.50 10.87
N ILE A 189 -0.44 -10.91 9.98
CA ILE A 189 1.00 -11.17 9.84
C ILE A 189 1.77 -9.87 9.59
N VAL A 190 3.03 -9.86 10.00
CA VAL A 190 4.08 -8.92 9.54
C VAL A 190 5.06 -9.69 8.67
N LYS A 191 5.40 -9.13 7.51
CA LYS A 191 6.40 -9.67 6.58
C LYS A 191 7.41 -8.59 6.23
N LEU A 192 8.69 -8.91 6.39
CA LEU A 192 9.83 -8.10 5.96
C LEU A 192 10.52 -8.78 4.78
N VAL A 193 10.86 -8.00 3.77
CA VAL A 193 11.71 -8.38 2.65
C VAL A 193 13.01 -7.59 2.81
N VAL A 194 14.12 -8.28 2.99
CA VAL A 194 15.40 -7.64 3.30
C VAL A 194 16.49 -8.09 2.34
N ASP A 195 17.44 -7.19 2.06
CA ASP A 195 18.65 -7.51 1.32
C ASP A 195 19.50 -8.50 2.12
N ALA A 196 19.97 -9.58 1.47
CA ALA A 196 20.70 -10.62 2.15
C ALA A 196 22.14 -10.24 2.50
N ALA A 197 22.74 -9.28 1.80
CA ALA A 197 24.12 -8.87 2.00
C ALA A 197 24.26 -7.79 3.06
N TYR A 198 23.40 -6.76 3.01
CA TYR A 198 23.51 -5.58 3.86
C TYR A 198 22.47 -5.53 4.98
N GLY A 199 21.38 -6.28 4.84
CA GLY A 199 20.30 -6.29 5.83
C GLY A 199 19.33 -5.12 5.72
N GLU A 200 19.42 -4.35 4.65
CA GLU A 200 18.49 -3.26 4.33
C GLU A 200 17.07 -3.81 4.20
N ILE A 201 16.10 -3.05 4.71
CA ILE A 201 14.68 -3.37 4.55
C ILE A 201 14.22 -2.87 3.19
N LEU A 202 14.11 -3.79 2.22
CA LEU A 202 13.63 -3.48 0.86
C LEU A 202 12.12 -3.31 0.81
N GLY A 203 11.40 -3.92 1.74
CA GLY A 203 9.97 -3.79 1.84
C GLY A 203 9.38 -4.39 3.11
N ALA A 204 8.27 -3.83 3.52
CA ALA A 204 7.53 -4.25 4.71
C ALA A 204 6.03 -4.29 4.42
N HIS A 205 5.38 -5.36 4.87
CA HIS A 205 3.99 -5.64 4.58
C HIS A 205 3.28 -6.17 5.81
N ILE A 206 2.19 -5.53 6.18
CA ILE A 206 1.43 -5.87 7.40
C ILE A 206 -0.04 -6.09 7.02
N VAL A 207 -0.64 -7.12 7.57
CA VAL A 207 -2.08 -7.28 7.64
C VAL A 207 -2.47 -7.57 9.08
N GLY A 208 -3.43 -6.79 9.61
CA GLY A 208 -3.89 -6.88 10.99
C GLY A 208 -4.73 -5.67 11.39
N ASN A 209 -5.34 -5.70 12.56
CA ASN A 209 -6.28 -4.63 12.97
C ASN A 209 -5.63 -3.24 13.13
N ARG A 210 -4.31 -3.16 13.27
CA ARG A 210 -3.53 -1.93 13.42
C ARG A 210 -2.41 -1.79 12.40
N ALA A 211 -2.54 -2.45 11.24
CA ALA A 211 -1.49 -2.44 10.22
C ALA A 211 -1.09 -1.02 9.80
N CYS A 212 -2.07 -0.15 9.61
CA CYS A 212 -1.84 1.24 9.18
C CYS A 212 -1.15 2.11 10.24
N ASP A 213 -1.24 1.75 11.52
CA ASP A 213 -0.52 2.44 12.59
C ASP A 213 0.90 1.86 12.76
N MET A 214 1.04 0.54 12.65
CA MET A 214 2.31 -0.17 12.85
C MET A 214 3.34 0.11 11.75
N ILE A 215 2.91 0.35 10.51
CA ILE A 215 3.80 0.54 9.37
C ILE A 215 4.75 1.73 9.54
N ALA A 216 4.37 2.73 10.32
CA ALA A 216 5.15 3.95 10.53
C ALA A 216 6.52 3.69 11.16
N GLU A 217 6.64 2.67 12.03
CA GLU A 217 7.92 2.25 12.62
C GLU A 217 8.89 1.75 11.54
N LEU A 218 8.38 0.98 10.58
CA LEU A 218 9.17 0.44 9.48
C LEU A 218 9.59 1.54 8.50
N VAL A 219 8.69 2.46 8.18
CA VAL A 219 9.03 3.65 7.36
C VAL A 219 10.11 4.49 8.03
N ALA A 220 9.98 4.75 9.35
CA ALA A 220 11.00 5.50 10.08
C ALA A 220 12.36 4.79 10.08
N THR A 221 12.36 3.46 10.25
CA THR A 221 13.58 2.66 10.19
C THR A 221 14.23 2.74 8.81
N MET A 222 13.46 2.60 7.73
CA MET A 222 13.94 2.70 6.35
C MET A 222 14.46 4.11 6.05
N ALA A 223 13.72 5.16 6.43
CA ALA A 223 14.10 6.56 6.21
C ALA A 223 15.39 6.96 6.94
N LEU A 224 15.72 6.30 8.05
CA LEU A 224 16.94 6.49 8.81
C LEU A 224 18.07 5.51 8.41
N GLU A 225 17.91 4.83 7.27
CA GLU A 225 18.86 3.83 6.75
C GLU A 225 19.15 2.69 7.74
N GLY A 226 18.18 2.39 8.63
CA GLY A 226 18.24 1.26 9.57
C GLY A 226 17.86 -0.05 8.87
N GLY A 227 18.54 -1.13 9.26
CA GLY A 227 18.26 -2.48 8.77
C GLY A 227 17.39 -3.31 9.71
N TYR A 228 17.12 -4.56 9.31
CA TYR A 228 16.40 -5.49 10.16
C TYR A 228 17.19 -5.86 11.42
N GLN A 229 18.52 -5.76 11.38
CA GLN A 229 19.40 -6.04 12.53
C GLN A 229 19.15 -5.06 13.67
N GLU A 230 19.09 -3.75 13.39
CA GLU A 230 18.76 -2.70 14.35
C GLU A 230 17.34 -2.91 14.86
N LEU A 231 16.38 -3.10 13.97
CA LEU A 231 14.97 -3.33 14.31
C LEU A 231 14.81 -4.55 15.24
N SER A 232 15.58 -5.64 15.03
CA SER A 232 15.56 -6.85 15.84
C SER A 232 16.03 -6.65 17.29
N ARG A 233 16.61 -5.48 17.61
CA ARG A 233 17.16 -5.13 18.94
C ARG A 233 16.41 -4.01 19.64
N ILE A 234 15.45 -3.36 18.97
CA ILE A 234 14.60 -2.34 19.58
C ILE A 234 13.69 -2.99 20.62
N VAL A 235 13.66 -2.42 21.83
CA VAL A 235 12.80 -2.92 22.90
C VAL A 235 11.39 -2.38 22.72
N HIS A 236 10.43 -3.27 22.50
CA HIS A 236 9.03 -2.93 22.38
C HIS A 236 8.30 -3.04 23.71
N PRO A 237 7.28 -2.23 23.96
CA PRO A 237 6.43 -2.40 25.15
C PRO A 237 5.66 -3.72 25.08
N HIS A 238 5.53 -4.40 26.22
CA HIS A 238 4.76 -5.64 26.33
C HIS A 238 3.51 -5.44 27.19
N PRO A 239 2.29 -5.97 26.81
CA PRO A 239 2.02 -6.62 25.52
C PRO A 239 1.54 -5.62 24.47
N THR A 240 2.10 -5.65 23.29
CA THR A 240 1.65 -4.84 22.14
C THR A 240 1.65 -5.63 20.82
N VAL A 241 0.86 -5.19 19.84
CA VAL A 241 0.91 -5.78 18.50
C VAL A 241 2.20 -5.41 17.76
N SER A 242 2.87 -4.33 18.15
CA SER A 242 4.16 -3.91 17.56
C SER A 242 5.30 -4.90 17.83
N GLU A 243 5.20 -5.73 18.87
CA GLU A 243 6.15 -6.82 19.10
C GLU A 243 6.22 -7.79 17.92
N THR A 244 5.15 -7.88 17.12
CA THR A 244 5.16 -8.68 15.88
C THR A 244 6.16 -8.13 14.85
N VAL A 245 6.41 -6.82 14.82
CA VAL A 245 7.42 -6.20 13.96
C VAL A 245 8.82 -6.64 14.41
N LEU A 246 9.09 -6.57 15.70
CA LEU A 246 10.34 -7.03 16.31
C LEU A 246 10.62 -8.52 16.00
N ASP A 247 9.62 -9.37 16.21
CA ASP A 247 9.80 -10.80 15.97
C ASP A 247 9.83 -11.15 14.47
N ALA A 248 9.20 -10.37 13.59
CA ALA A 248 9.40 -10.49 12.16
C ALA A 248 10.84 -10.17 11.75
N ALA A 249 11.47 -9.14 12.35
CA ALA A 249 12.88 -8.83 12.13
C ALA A 249 13.81 -9.95 12.64
N ARG A 250 13.53 -10.52 13.80
CA ARG A 250 14.26 -11.67 14.35
C ARG A 250 14.09 -12.94 13.52
N ALA A 251 12.91 -13.13 12.94
CA ALA A 251 12.60 -14.27 12.09
C ALA A 251 13.44 -14.32 10.80
N VAL A 252 14.02 -13.19 10.35
CA VAL A 252 14.96 -13.14 9.22
C VAL A 252 16.14 -14.07 9.43
N ASP A 253 16.63 -14.16 10.67
CA ASP A 253 17.74 -15.03 11.06
C ASP A 253 17.28 -16.22 11.95
N GLY A 254 15.96 -16.47 12.03
CA GLY A 254 15.40 -17.67 12.66
C GLY A 254 15.42 -17.70 14.19
N TRP A 255 15.44 -16.52 14.86
CA TRP A 255 15.46 -16.45 16.34
C TRP A 255 14.28 -15.64 16.94
N ALA A 256 13.14 -15.57 16.22
CA ALA A 256 11.90 -15.07 16.79
C ALA A 256 11.57 -15.79 18.12
N ILE A 257 11.08 -15.04 19.10
CA ILE A 257 10.82 -15.58 20.45
C ILE A 257 9.41 -16.17 20.51
N HIS A 258 8.46 -15.53 19.86
CA HIS A 258 7.05 -15.94 19.85
C HIS A 258 6.71 -16.54 18.47
N ALA A 259 6.55 -17.85 18.38
CA ALA A 259 6.30 -18.58 17.12
C ALA A 259 4.87 -19.14 17.06
#